data_0ee0011baacb7610699b3b68b5e8bb84
#
_entry.id   0ee0011baacb7610699b3b68b5e8bb84
#
_cell.length_a   1.000
_cell.length_b   1.000
_cell.length_c   1.000
_cell.angle_alpha   90.00
_cell.angle_beta   90.00
_cell.angle_gamma   90.00
#
_symmetry.space_group_name_H-M   'P 1'
#
loop_
_entity.id
_entity.type
_entity.pdbx_description
1 polymer ?
#
loop_
_entity_poly.entity_id
_entity_poly.type
_entity_poly.pdbx_seq_one_letter_code
_entity_poly.pdbx_strand_id
1 'polypeptide(L)'
;MTTKATADLCDAHGDAVQVCEPVFHSYGGRIAFAGPVSTVRCFEDNSRVKEAVEASGEGRVLVVDGGGSRRHALLGGNLGIAAVKNGWAGIVIHGCIRDSAELAALPLGIRALGTMPLRSEKRGEGERDVPVRFAGVTFRPGDWVYADEDGVVVSHGRLA
;
A
#
# COMPACT_ATOMS: atom_id res chain seq x y z
N MET A 1 -4.33 16.98 -6.69
CA MET A 1 -3.16 16.78 -7.57
C MET A 1 -3.45 15.63 -8.53
N THR A 2 -3.29 15.87 -9.81
CA THR A 2 -3.54 14.85 -10.84
C THR A 2 -2.34 13.90 -10.93
N THR A 3 -2.57 12.61 -10.73
CA THR A 3 -1.54 11.58 -10.89
C THR A 3 -1.41 11.22 -12.37
N LYS A 4 -0.20 11.11 -12.88
CA LYS A 4 0.02 10.63 -14.24
C LYS A 4 -0.39 9.18 -14.37
N ALA A 5 -0.92 8.81 -15.53
CA ALA A 5 -1.29 7.43 -15.83
C ALA A 5 -0.08 6.50 -15.75
N THR A 6 -0.23 5.34 -15.13
CA THR A 6 0.87 4.37 -15.01
C THR A 6 1.36 3.90 -16.38
N ALA A 7 0.46 3.74 -17.37
CA ALA A 7 0.83 3.37 -18.72
C ALA A 7 1.77 4.42 -19.34
N ASP A 8 1.47 5.69 -19.16
CA ASP A 8 2.31 6.78 -19.67
C ASP A 8 3.68 6.82 -19.00
N LEU A 9 3.74 6.53 -17.70
CA LEU A 9 5.00 6.44 -16.96
C LEU A 9 5.88 5.31 -17.50
N CYS A 10 5.29 4.17 -17.80
CA CYS A 10 6.02 3.05 -18.39
C CYS A 10 6.57 3.42 -19.77
N ASP A 11 5.78 4.07 -20.60
CA ASP A 11 6.20 4.47 -21.94
C ASP A 11 7.31 5.52 -21.90
N ALA A 12 7.21 6.48 -20.98
CA ALA A 12 8.16 7.58 -20.89
C ALA A 12 9.48 7.19 -20.21
N HIS A 13 9.46 6.24 -19.28
CA HIS A 13 10.62 5.97 -18.40
C HIS A 13 11.24 4.58 -18.58
N GLY A 14 10.56 3.66 -19.29
CA GLY A 14 11.12 2.34 -19.63
C GLY A 14 11.72 1.62 -18.42
N ASP A 15 13.00 1.30 -18.49
CA ASP A 15 13.70 0.53 -17.46
C ASP A 15 13.93 1.29 -16.14
N ALA A 16 13.60 2.58 -16.10
CA ALA A 16 13.72 3.38 -14.87
C ALA A 16 12.56 3.11 -13.89
N VAL A 17 11.57 2.31 -14.29
CA VAL A 17 10.45 1.94 -13.43
C VAL A 17 10.37 0.43 -13.27
N GLN A 18 9.85 0.00 -12.11
CA GLN A 18 9.45 -1.39 -11.87
C GLN A 18 7.93 -1.45 -11.90
N VAL A 19 7.38 -2.52 -12.43
CA VAL A 19 5.93 -2.70 -12.53
C VAL A 19 5.52 -3.93 -11.72
N CYS A 20 4.59 -3.76 -10.80
CA CYS A 20 4.06 -4.87 -10.02
C CYS A 20 3.32 -5.87 -10.92
N GLU A 21 3.48 -7.15 -10.64
CA GLU A 21 2.62 -8.18 -11.22
C GLU A 21 1.16 -7.86 -10.88
N PRO A 22 0.21 -8.17 -11.80
CA PRO A 22 -1.19 -7.76 -11.63
C PRO A 22 -1.96 -8.65 -10.64
N VAL A 23 -1.55 -8.64 -9.39
CA VAL A 23 -2.13 -9.47 -8.32
C VAL A 23 -3.04 -8.68 -7.37
N PHE A 24 -3.04 -7.34 -7.49
CA PHE A 24 -3.75 -6.49 -6.56
C PHE A 24 -5.14 -6.11 -7.04
N HIS A 25 -6.06 -5.92 -6.10
CA HIS A 25 -7.39 -5.36 -6.31
C HIS A 25 -7.50 -4.03 -5.57
N SER A 26 -8.34 -3.13 -6.08
CA SER A 26 -8.59 -1.82 -5.47
C SER A 26 -9.74 -1.89 -4.48
N TYR A 27 -9.52 -1.39 -3.27
CA TYR A 27 -10.54 -1.43 -2.20
C TYR A 27 -10.85 -0.06 -1.60
N GLY A 28 -9.99 0.93 -1.76
CA GLY A 28 -10.21 2.26 -1.23
C GLY A 28 -11.10 3.13 -2.11
N GLY A 29 -11.54 4.25 -1.59
CA GLY A 29 -12.34 5.22 -2.34
C GLY A 29 -11.55 6.01 -3.37
N ARG A 30 -10.22 6.00 -3.31
CA ARG A 30 -9.35 6.57 -4.35
C ARG A 30 -8.73 5.46 -5.18
N ILE A 31 -9.02 5.46 -6.47
CA ILE A 31 -8.44 4.48 -7.39
C ILE A 31 -7.00 4.89 -7.77
N ALA A 32 -6.79 6.18 -8.06
CA ALA A 32 -5.47 6.69 -8.41
C ALA A 32 -4.83 7.39 -7.22
N PHE A 33 -3.57 7.04 -6.93
CA PHE A 33 -2.80 7.68 -5.88
C PHE A 33 -1.31 7.53 -6.13
N ALA A 34 -0.52 8.39 -5.52
CA ALA A 34 0.93 8.36 -5.62
C ALA A 34 1.56 8.98 -4.38
N GLY A 35 2.79 8.62 -4.11
CA GLY A 35 3.55 9.22 -3.03
C GLY A 35 4.85 8.49 -2.75
N PRO A 36 5.70 9.08 -1.90
CA PRO A 36 6.92 8.41 -1.45
C PRO A 36 6.57 7.23 -0.55
N VAL A 37 7.42 6.22 -0.60
CA VAL A 37 7.19 4.91 0.04
C VAL A 37 7.67 4.91 1.49
N SER A 38 6.83 4.40 2.37
CA SER A 38 7.19 3.93 3.71
C SER A 38 6.86 2.44 3.77
N THR A 39 7.65 1.64 4.45
CA THR A 39 7.50 0.17 4.40
C THR A 39 7.21 -0.46 5.74
N VAL A 40 6.51 -1.59 5.69
CA VAL A 40 6.31 -2.52 6.81
C VAL A 40 6.49 -3.93 6.28
N ARG A 41 7.20 -4.77 7.03
CA ARG A 41 7.24 -6.20 6.80
C ARG A 41 6.67 -6.91 8.02
N CYS A 42 5.67 -7.76 7.82
CA CYS A 42 4.99 -8.48 8.89
C CYS A 42 4.41 -9.78 8.38
N PHE A 43 4.01 -10.65 9.30
CA PHE A 43 3.32 -11.89 8.93
C PHE A 43 2.21 -12.17 9.93
N GLU A 44 0.97 -11.99 9.49
CA GLU A 44 -0.25 -12.26 10.29
C GLU A 44 -0.31 -11.50 11.62
N ASP A 45 0.47 -10.44 11.73
CA ASP A 45 0.52 -9.53 12.87
C ASP A 45 0.59 -8.10 12.33
N ASN A 46 -0.43 -7.28 12.58
CA ASN A 46 -0.51 -5.93 12.03
C ASN A 46 -0.07 -4.83 13.01
N SER A 47 0.70 -5.19 14.04
CA SER A 47 1.19 -4.21 15.01
C SER A 47 1.93 -3.05 14.36
N ARG A 48 2.80 -3.35 13.38
CA ARG A 48 3.58 -2.32 12.68
C ARG A 48 2.75 -1.53 11.68
N VAL A 49 1.71 -2.14 11.11
CA VAL A 49 0.76 -1.41 10.26
C VAL A 49 0.01 -0.37 11.08
N LYS A 50 -0.50 -0.75 12.26
CA LYS A 50 -1.17 0.15 13.19
C LYS A 50 -0.25 1.30 13.59
N GLU A 51 0.96 1.00 14.00
CA GLU A 51 1.97 1.98 14.39
C GLU A 51 2.23 2.98 13.25
N ALA A 52 2.37 2.49 12.01
CA ALA A 52 2.64 3.32 10.85
C ALA A 52 1.47 4.27 10.54
N VAL A 53 0.23 3.75 10.44
CA VAL A 53 -0.92 4.59 10.07
C VAL A 53 -1.29 5.59 11.16
N GLU A 54 -0.91 5.34 12.40
CA GLU A 54 -1.10 6.28 13.52
C GLU A 54 -0.05 7.40 13.53
N ALA A 55 1.04 7.22 12.81
CA ALA A 55 2.05 8.26 12.61
C ALA A 55 1.68 9.16 11.42
N SER A 56 2.29 10.33 11.34
CA SER A 56 2.05 11.26 10.22
C SER A 56 2.50 10.64 8.90
N GLY A 57 1.58 10.60 7.93
CA GLY A 57 1.85 10.05 6.61
C GLY A 57 2.57 11.01 5.66
N GLU A 58 2.29 12.30 5.78
CA GLU A 58 2.90 13.35 4.94
C GLU A 58 2.75 13.06 3.43
N GLY A 59 1.62 12.53 3.03
CA GLY A 59 1.36 12.17 1.63
C GLY A 59 2.05 10.89 1.17
N ARG A 60 2.65 10.11 2.06
CA ARG A 60 3.33 8.86 1.69
C ARG A 60 2.34 7.74 1.41
N VAL A 61 2.85 6.74 0.73
CA VAL A 61 2.18 5.46 0.50
C VAL A 61 2.80 4.43 1.42
N LEU A 62 2.00 3.76 2.23
CA LEU A 62 2.45 2.66 3.08
C LEU A 62 2.46 1.38 2.27
N VAL A 63 3.63 0.77 2.12
CA VAL A 63 3.81 -0.50 1.41
C VAL A 63 4.04 -1.59 2.45
N VAL A 64 3.13 -2.55 2.50
CA VAL A 64 3.12 -3.62 3.51
C VAL A 64 3.41 -4.96 2.84
N ASP A 65 4.54 -5.56 3.20
CA ASP A 65 4.81 -6.95 2.86
C ASP A 65 4.22 -7.84 3.95
N GLY A 66 3.06 -8.39 3.66
CA GLY A 66 2.35 -9.31 4.56
C GLY A 66 2.65 -10.78 4.27
N GLY A 67 3.69 -11.05 3.48
CA GLY A 67 4.07 -12.42 3.13
C GLY A 67 3.07 -13.15 2.25
N GLY A 68 2.08 -12.45 1.71
CA GLY A 68 1.04 -13.05 0.87
C GLY A 68 0.00 -13.85 1.64
N SER A 69 -0.01 -13.81 2.96
CA SER A 69 -1.00 -14.55 3.76
C SER A 69 -2.41 -14.09 3.47
N ARG A 70 -3.31 -15.06 3.30
CA ARG A 70 -4.75 -14.82 3.13
C ARG A 70 -5.56 -15.30 4.33
N ARG A 71 -4.91 -15.58 5.45
CA ARG A 71 -5.54 -16.12 6.65
C ARG A 71 -5.95 -15.07 7.66
N HIS A 72 -5.40 -13.87 7.56
CA HIS A 72 -5.68 -12.77 8.48
C HIS A 72 -5.71 -11.46 7.71
N ALA A 73 -6.61 -10.55 8.08
CA ALA A 73 -6.63 -9.21 7.54
C ALA A 73 -5.62 -8.32 8.28
N LEU A 74 -4.83 -7.58 7.55
CA LEU A 74 -3.83 -6.66 8.12
C LEU A 74 -4.35 -5.24 8.28
N LEU A 75 -5.41 -4.88 7.57
CA LEU A 75 -6.01 -3.55 7.58
C LEU A 75 -7.54 -3.68 7.64
N GLY A 76 -8.15 -2.91 8.51
CA GLY A 76 -9.60 -2.76 8.57
C GLY A 76 -10.02 -1.30 8.66
N GLY A 77 -11.31 -1.06 8.93
CA GLY A 77 -11.89 0.28 8.94
C GLY A 77 -11.21 1.25 9.90
N ASN A 78 -10.93 0.83 11.11
CA ASN A 78 -10.30 1.70 12.11
C ASN A 78 -8.91 2.18 11.67
N LEU A 79 -8.09 1.29 11.12
CA LEU A 79 -6.77 1.65 10.64
C LEU A 79 -6.83 2.47 9.35
N GLY A 80 -7.82 2.20 8.50
CA GLY A 80 -8.07 3.02 7.32
C GLY A 80 -8.43 4.46 7.67
N ILE A 81 -9.31 4.64 8.65
CA ILE A 81 -9.67 5.97 9.16
C ILE A 81 -8.44 6.68 9.73
N ALA A 82 -7.62 5.98 10.49
CA ALA A 82 -6.38 6.53 11.04
C ALA A 82 -5.43 6.98 9.92
N ALA A 83 -5.30 6.20 8.87
CA ALA A 83 -4.46 6.55 7.71
C ALA A 83 -4.94 7.84 7.03
N VAL A 84 -6.24 7.98 6.81
CA VAL A 84 -6.82 9.22 6.26
C VAL A 84 -6.54 10.40 7.18
N LYS A 85 -6.83 10.24 8.46
CA LYS A 85 -6.64 11.30 9.46
C LYS A 85 -5.20 11.78 9.51
N ASN A 86 -4.24 10.88 9.34
CA ASN A 86 -2.82 11.19 9.47
C ASN A 86 -2.13 11.49 8.14
N GLY A 87 -2.88 11.68 7.06
CA GLY A 87 -2.36 12.20 5.80
C GLY A 87 -1.66 11.21 4.90
N TRP A 88 -1.96 9.92 5.01
CA TRP A 88 -1.47 8.91 4.08
C TRP A 88 -2.21 9.01 2.73
N ALA A 89 -1.46 8.89 1.63
CA ALA A 89 -2.05 8.92 0.29
C ALA A 89 -2.67 7.59 -0.11
N GLY A 90 -2.08 6.50 0.34
CA GLY A 90 -2.55 5.16 0.02
C GLY A 90 -1.78 4.09 0.75
N ILE A 91 -2.24 2.84 0.58
CA ILE A 91 -1.65 1.66 1.19
C ILE A 91 -1.64 0.54 0.15
N VAL A 92 -0.50 -0.10 -0.03
CA VAL A 92 -0.34 -1.27 -0.89
C VAL A 92 0.03 -2.44 0.01
N ILE A 93 -0.78 -3.50 0.02
CA ILE A 93 -0.63 -4.61 0.95
C ILE A 93 -0.50 -5.93 0.20
N HIS A 94 0.62 -6.61 0.34
CA HIS A 94 0.75 -8.00 -0.09
C HIS A 94 0.17 -8.92 0.99
N GLY A 95 -1.14 -8.87 1.09
CA GLY A 95 -1.95 -9.52 2.09
C GLY A 95 -3.41 -9.11 1.92
N CYS A 96 -4.24 -9.39 2.93
CA CYS A 96 -5.67 -9.12 2.88
C CYS A 96 -6.11 -7.97 3.76
N ILE A 97 -7.29 -7.42 3.43
CA ILE A 97 -7.98 -6.39 4.22
C ILE A 97 -9.35 -6.91 4.66
N ARG A 98 -9.98 -6.23 5.60
CA ARG A 98 -11.39 -6.45 5.96
C ARG A 98 -12.12 -5.11 5.99
N ASP A 99 -13.42 -5.14 6.29
CA ASP A 99 -14.27 -3.94 6.31
C ASP A 99 -14.27 -3.24 4.94
N SER A 100 -14.35 -4.03 3.85
CA SER A 100 -14.16 -3.51 2.50
C SER A 100 -15.20 -2.45 2.11
N ALA A 101 -16.45 -2.57 2.58
CA ALA A 101 -17.48 -1.57 2.31
C ALA A 101 -17.17 -0.23 3.00
N GLU A 102 -16.69 -0.29 4.23
CA GLU A 102 -16.28 0.89 4.99
C GLU A 102 -15.05 1.55 4.36
N LEU A 103 -14.05 0.76 3.98
CA LEU A 103 -12.83 1.25 3.34
C LEU A 103 -13.12 1.90 1.98
N ALA A 104 -14.10 1.39 1.23
CA ALA A 104 -14.49 1.95 -0.07
C ALA A 104 -15.03 3.38 0.03
N ALA A 105 -15.53 3.78 1.20
CA ALA A 105 -16.04 5.12 1.44
C ALA A 105 -14.96 6.13 1.86
N LEU A 106 -13.73 5.68 2.10
CA LEU A 106 -12.64 6.54 2.57
C LEU A 106 -11.86 7.16 1.39
N PRO A 107 -11.43 8.43 1.50
CA PRO A 107 -10.56 9.07 0.50
C PRO A 107 -9.11 8.59 0.65
N LEU A 108 -8.91 7.30 0.44
CA LEU A 108 -7.65 6.59 0.61
C LEU A 108 -7.50 5.58 -0.51
N GLY A 109 -6.33 5.51 -1.14
CA GLY A 109 -6.03 4.44 -2.08
C GLY A 109 -5.67 3.17 -1.33
N ILE A 110 -6.22 2.02 -1.76
CA ILE A 110 -5.88 0.72 -1.17
C ILE A 110 -5.73 -0.31 -2.28
N ARG A 111 -4.60 -0.99 -2.29
CA ARG A 111 -4.38 -2.16 -3.12
C ARG A 111 -4.05 -3.33 -2.21
N ALA A 112 -4.76 -4.46 -2.37
CA ALA A 112 -4.56 -5.66 -1.57
C ALA A 112 -4.84 -6.91 -2.42
N LEU A 113 -4.45 -8.08 -1.90
CA LEU A 113 -4.67 -9.35 -2.59
C LEU A 113 -6.12 -9.81 -2.53
N GLY A 114 -6.82 -9.47 -1.46
CA GLY A 114 -8.20 -9.90 -1.26
C GLY A 114 -8.75 -9.45 0.08
N THR A 115 -9.93 -9.95 0.39
CA THR A 115 -10.61 -9.69 1.66
C THR A 115 -10.62 -10.94 2.53
N MET A 116 -10.61 -10.74 3.85
CA MET A 116 -10.61 -11.81 4.84
C MET A 116 -11.17 -11.25 6.15
N PRO A 117 -12.28 -11.78 6.69
CA PRO A 117 -12.91 -11.17 7.86
C PRO A 117 -12.16 -11.39 9.18
N LEU A 118 -11.25 -12.35 9.24
CA LEU A 118 -10.51 -12.64 10.47
C LEU A 118 -9.38 -11.64 10.67
N ARG A 119 -9.39 -10.95 11.81
CA ARG A 119 -8.34 -10.00 12.16
C ARG A 119 -7.00 -10.69 12.37
N SER A 120 -5.93 -9.94 12.20
CA SER A 120 -4.61 -10.39 12.61
C SER A 120 -4.42 -10.23 14.12
N GLU A 121 -3.45 -10.95 14.66
CA GLU A 121 -3.04 -10.77 16.05
C GLU A 121 -2.11 -9.57 16.16
N LYS A 122 -1.99 -9.01 17.37
CA LYS A 122 -1.07 -7.91 17.69
C LYS A 122 -0.12 -8.36 18.76
N ARG A 123 1.00 -8.94 18.33
CA ARG A 123 2.05 -9.43 19.23
C ARG A 123 3.29 -8.55 19.23
N GLY A 124 3.22 -7.39 18.59
CA GLY A 124 4.34 -6.47 18.47
C GLY A 124 5.43 -6.94 17.50
N GLU A 125 5.13 -7.87 16.63
CA GLU A 125 6.08 -8.40 15.66
C GLU A 125 6.08 -7.59 14.37
N GLY A 126 7.16 -7.72 13.60
CA GLY A 126 7.32 -7.05 12.31
C GLY A 126 8.36 -5.95 12.36
N GLU A 127 8.64 -5.39 11.18
CA GLU A 127 9.69 -4.40 11.00
C GLU A 127 9.17 -3.23 10.16
N ARG A 128 9.65 -2.03 10.45
CA ARG A 128 9.37 -0.82 9.68
C ARG A 128 10.64 -0.34 8.98
N ASP A 129 10.44 0.39 7.88
CA ASP A 129 11.52 1.10 7.17
C ASP A 129 12.65 0.18 6.68
N VAL A 130 12.28 -1.01 6.24
CA VAL A 130 13.17 -1.99 5.63
C VAL A 130 12.78 -2.18 4.16
N PRO A 131 13.72 -2.51 3.27
CA PRO A 131 13.34 -2.90 1.91
C PRO A 131 12.45 -4.14 1.95
N VAL A 132 11.42 -4.15 1.10
CA VAL A 132 10.50 -5.28 0.98
C VAL A 132 10.36 -5.68 -0.48
N ARG A 133 10.07 -6.95 -0.73
CA ARG A 133 9.93 -7.46 -2.08
C ARG A 133 8.70 -8.33 -2.19
N PHE A 134 7.82 -8.00 -3.14
CA PHE A 134 6.67 -8.81 -3.52
C PHE A 134 6.20 -8.40 -4.92
N ALA A 135 5.36 -9.22 -5.52
CA ALA A 135 4.81 -8.96 -6.87
C ALA A 135 5.88 -8.61 -7.91
N GLY A 136 7.09 -9.21 -7.77
CA GLY A 136 8.20 -9.00 -8.67
C GLY A 136 8.93 -7.67 -8.52
N VAL A 137 8.64 -6.89 -7.48
CA VAL A 137 9.17 -5.53 -7.28
C VAL A 137 9.83 -5.39 -5.92
N THR A 138 10.93 -4.65 -5.86
CA THR A 138 11.53 -4.23 -4.59
C THR A 138 11.12 -2.79 -4.30
N PHE A 139 10.59 -2.58 -3.09
CA PHE A 139 10.22 -1.27 -2.58
C PHE A 139 11.21 -0.88 -1.48
N ARG A 140 11.82 0.28 -1.63
CA ARG A 140 12.74 0.82 -0.62
C ARG A 140 12.12 2.08 -0.02
N PRO A 141 12.28 2.32 1.29
CA PRO A 141 11.84 3.60 1.87
C PRO A 141 12.38 4.78 1.06
N GLY A 142 11.50 5.71 0.71
CA GLY A 142 11.85 6.87 -0.11
C GLY A 142 11.66 6.69 -1.61
N ASP A 143 11.49 5.48 -2.10
CA ASP A 143 11.04 5.25 -3.47
C ASP A 143 9.66 5.89 -3.68
N TRP A 144 9.21 5.98 -4.93
CA TRP A 144 7.88 6.49 -5.27
C TRP A 144 7.01 5.40 -5.84
N VAL A 145 5.74 5.40 -5.43
CA VAL A 145 4.70 4.51 -5.96
C VAL A 145 3.67 5.34 -6.70
N TYR A 146 3.25 4.85 -7.86
CA TYR A 146 2.15 5.39 -8.65
C TYR A 146 1.16 4.24 -8.89
N ALA A 147 -0.09 4.45 -8.56
CA ALA A 147 -1.14 3.46 -8.73
C ALA A 147 -2.35 4.09 -9.41
N ASP A 148 -2.96 3.33 -10.30
CA ASP A 148 -4.23 3.69 -10.95
C ASP A 148 -4.98 2.42 -11.36
N GLU A 149 -5.98 2.54 -12.23
CA GLU A 149 -6.80 1.42 -12.68
C GLU A 149 -5.99 0.30 -13.35
N ASP A 150 -4.85 0.64 -13.97
CA ASP A 150 -4.06 -0.33 -14.74
C ASP A 150 -3.00 -1.06 -13.90
N GLY A 151 -2.56 -0.48 -12.79
CA GLY A 151 -1.56 -1.17 -11.99
C GLY A 151 -0.81 -0.29 -11.02
N VAL A 152 0.35 -0.81 -10.60
CA VAL A 152 1.24 -0.18 -9.62
C VAL A 152 2.65 -0.13 -10.17
N VAL A 153 3.23 1.05 -10.19
CA VAL A 153 4.57 1.33 -10.73
C VAL A 153 5.44 1.93 -9.61
N VAL A 154 6.70 1.55 -9.58
CA VAL A 154 7.67 1.99 -8.57
C VAL A 154 8.88 2.60 -9.24
N SER A 155 9.35 3.72 -8.71
CA SER A 155 10.58 4.38 -9.17
C SER A 155 11.43 4.82 -7.98
N HIS A 156 12.74 5.06 -8.21
CA HIS A 156 13.63 5.53 -7.15
C HIS A 156 13.41 6.98 -6.76
N GLY A 157 12.80 7.77 -7.63
CA GLY A 157 12.52 9.16 -7.37
C GLY A 157 11.22 9.58 -8.03
N ARG A 158 10.76 10.77 -7.70
CA ARG A 158 9.53 11.31 -8.28
C ARG A 158 9.71 11.52 -9.79
N LEU A 159 8.75 11.01 -10.58
CA LEU A 159 8.80 11.05 -12.04
C LEU A 159 8.04 12.22 -12.66
N ALA A 160 7.33 12.98 -11.87
CA ALA A 160 6.49 14.05 -12.44
C ALA A 160 6.50 15.28 -11.61
#